data_556a80cd53b82bdf5de1f921e3d9db77
#
_entry.id   556a80cd53b82bdf5de1f921e3d9db77
#
_cell.length_a   1.000
_cell.length_b   1.000
_cell.length_c   1.000
_cell.angle_alpha   90.00
_cell.angle_beta   90.00
_cell.angle_gamma   90.00
#
_symmetry.space_group_name_H-M   'P 1'
#
loop_
_entity.id
_entity.type
_entity.pdbx_description
1 polymer ?
#
loop_
_entity_poly.entity_id
_entity_poly.type
_entity_poly.pdbx_seq_one_letter_code
_entity_poly.pdbx_strand_id
1 'polypeptide(L)'
;MTRILDRLDAIHAIGQHRGGYSPEEDAAHELAGEWMREAGLEISVDEAGNLFGRRGDARIWAGSHLDSVPTAGRFDGALGVVAAIEAAERTGVPLAVVAFRAEETGPMGSRRLTEHPDAFLEVHIEQGPVLERLGEPLGVVTAIAGQARGSKTFEGRADHAGTTPMDARDDALVKAAEFIQHVRRCARAGAVATVGAIEVEPNASNVVPERATVSVDVRSADAAELDRAIAEIDFEVEWRSDPVAMGDAFAAVLPDAPRLVSGAGHDAMVVPRSSMLFVRSLNGGISHNPDELSSPEDIELAVDTLLAALVRLAG
;
A
#
# COMPACT_ATOMS: atom_id res chain seq x y z
N MET A 1 7.51 -24.97 1.50
CA MET A 1 8.07 -23.99 0.54
C MET A 1 7.38 -24.02 -0.80
N THR A 2 7.24 -25.13 -1.47
CA THR A 2 6.56 -25.22 -2.77
C THR A 2 5.09 -24.78 -2.72
N ARG A 3 4.31 -25.21 -1.72
CA ARG A 3 2.85 -24.97 -1.68
C ARG A 3 2.44 -23.50 -1.61
N ILE A 4 3.15 -22.66 -0.84
CA ILE A 4 2.84 -21.23 -0.76
C ILE A 4 3.07 -20.53 -2.11
N LEU A 5 4.15 -20.88 -2.80
CA LEU A 5 4.43 -20.37 -4.14
C LEU A 5 3.41 -20.86 -5.16
N ASP A 6 3.04 -22.15 -5.09
CA ASP A 6 2.02 -22.73 -5.97
C ASP A 6 0.66 -22.03 -5.80
N ARG A 7 0.28 -21.64 -4.58
CA ARG A 7 -0.92 -20.87 -4.28
C ARG A 7 -0.85 -19.43 -4.83
N LEU A 8 0.29 -18.77 -4.65
CA LEU A 8 0.52 -17.44 -5.22
C LEU A 8 0.47 -17.46 -6.75
N ASP A 9 1.08 -18.48 -7.36
CA ASP A 9 1.03 -18.68 -8.81
C ASP A 9 -0.40 -18.97 -9.30
N ALA A 10 -1.20 -19.74 -8.54
CA ALA A 10 -2.59 -20.02 -8.88
C ALA A 10 -3.46 -18.75 -8.84
N ILE A 11 -3.29 -17.86 -7.84
CA ILE A 11 -3.99 -16.56 -7.80
C ILE A 11 -3.54 -15.70 -8.98
N HIS A 12 -2.23 -15.62 -9.24
CA HIS A 12 -1.71 -14.82 -10.34
C HIS A 12 -2.19 -15.32 -11.71
N ALA A 13 -2.38 -16.62 -11.88
CA ALA A 13 -2.87 -17.25 -13.11
C ALA A 13 -4.34 -16.90 -13.44
N ILE A 14 -5.15 -16.46 -12.46
CA ILE A 14 -6.51 -15.98 -12.68
C ILE A 14 -6.48 -14.74 -13.59
N GLY A 15 -5.51 -13.85 -13.39
CA GLY A 15 -5.30 -12.65 -14.20
C GLY A 15 -4.32 -11.68 -13.54
N GLN A 16 -3.53 -10.99 -14.36
CA GLN A 16 -2.64 -9.92 -13.89
C GLN A 16 -3.42 -8.69 -13.39
N HIS A 17 -4.66 -8.53 -13.82
CA HIS A 17 -5.57 -7.49 -13.36
C HIS A 17 -6.81 -8.12 -12.74
N ARG A 18 -6.85 -8.12 -11.43
CA ARG A 18 -8.00 -8.54 -10.61
C ARG A 18 -8.60 -7.29 -9.97
N GLY A 19 -9.20 -6.42 -10.79
CA GLY A 19 -9.76 -5.15 -10.28
C GLY A 19 -10.79 -5.38 -9.18
N GLY A 20 -10.86 -4.45 -8.22
CA GLY A 20 -11.80 -4.55 -7.11
C GLY A 20 -13.24 -4.80 -7.55
N TYR A 21 -13.90 -5.79 -6.95
CA TYR A 21 -15.24 -6.30 -7.29
C TYR A 21 -15.39 -6.83 -8.74
N SER A 22 -14.29 -7.17 -9.41
CA SER A 22 -14.33 -7.82 -10.72
C SER A 22 -14.57 -9.33 -10.61
N PRO A 23 -14.95 -9.99 -11.72
CA PRO A 23 -15.04 -11.45 -11.77
C PRO A 23 -13.71 -12.16 -11.46
N GLU A 24 -12.57 -11.53 -11.78
CA GLU A 24 -11.25 -12.07 -11.49
C GLU A 24 -10.94 -12.01 -9.98
N GLU A 25 -11.32 -10.93 -9.30
CA GLU A 25 -11.22 -10.86 -7.84
C GLU A 25 -12.16 -11.87 -7.19
N ASP A 26 -13.40 -12.03 -7.70
CA ASP A 26 -14.34 -13.04 -7.21
C ASP A 26 -13.74 -14.46 -7.31
N ALA A 27 -13.12 -14.80 -8.44
CA ALA A 27 -12.46 -16.08 -8.63
C ALA A 27 -11.27 -16.28 -7.66
N ALA A 28 -10.50 -15.24 -7.36
CA ALA A 28 -9.43 -15.30 -6.37
C ALA A 28 -9.97 -15.53 -4.96
N HIS A 29 -11.09 -14.89 -4.60
CA HIS A 29 -11.78 -15.11 -3.32
C HIS A 29 -12.35 -16.52 -3.22
N GLU A 30 -12.95 -17.08 -4.29
CA GLU A 30 -13.44 -18.46 -4.33
C GLU A 30 -12.30 -19.45 -4.09
N LEU A 31 -11.16 -19.29 -4.78
CA LEU A 31 -9.99 -20.13 -4.64
C LEU A 31 -9.39 -20.07 -3.22
N ALA A 32 -9.25 -18.86 -2.66
CA ALA A 32 -8.80 -18.68 -1.28
C ALA A 32 -9.78 -19.33 -0.28
N GLY A 33 -11.09 -19.24 -0.53
CA GLY A 33 -12.12 -19.89 0.28
C GLY A 33 -12.04 -21.40 0.26
N GLU A 34 -11.64 -22.02 -0.85
CA GLU A 34 -11.37 -23.46 -0.93
C GLU A 34 -10.19 -23.85 -0.01
N TRP A 35 -9.08 -23.13 -0.08
CA TRP A 35 -7.91 -23.38 0.78
C TRP A 35 -8.20 -23.12 2.26
N MET A 36 -9.00 -22.11 2.59
CA MET A 36 -9.45 -21.89 3.97
C MET A 36 -10.29 -23.06 4.50
N ARG A 37 -11.19 -23.65 3.67
CA ARG A 37 -11.96 -24.85 4.04
C ARG A 37 -11.03 -26.06 4.24
N GLU A 38 -10.05 -26.26 3.37
CA GLU A 38 -9.03 -27.31 3.51
C GLU A 38 -8.23 -27.14 4.81
N ALA A 39 -7.96 -25.89 5.22
CA ALA A 39 -7.35 -25.57 6.51
C ALA A 39 -8.28 -25.78 7.71
N GLY A 40 -9.51 -26.24 7.50
CA GLY A 40 -10.50 -26.50 8.56
C GLY A 40 -11.13 -25.23 9.12
N LEU A 41 -11.22 -24.16 8.33
CA LEU A 41 -11.87 -22.91 8.70
C LEU A 41 -13.33 -22.89 8.24
N GLU A 42 -14.21 -22.30 9.04
CA GLU A 42 -15.58 -22.02 8.67
C GLU A 42 -15.67 -20.74 7.86
N ILE A 43 -16.28 -20.82 6.67
CA ILE A 43 -16.29 -19.72 5.69
C ILE A 43 -17.53 -18.87 5.86
N SER A 44 -17.34 -17.57 5.84
CA SER A 44 -18.40 -16.55 5.74
C SER A 44 -17.98 -15.38 4.86
N VAL A 45 -18.95 -14.68 4.32
CA VAL A 45 -18.74 -13.44 3.55
C VAL A 45 -19.58 -12.36 4.20
N ASP A 46 -19.01 -11.19 4.45
CA ASP A 46 -19.72 -10.06 5.04
C ASP A 46 -20.50 -9.25 3.96
N GLU A 47 -21.21 -8.21 4.39
CA GLU A 47 -22.00 -7.35 3.50
C GLU A 47 -21.16 -6.55 2.51
N ALA A 48 -19.87 -6.34 2.79
CA ALA A 48 -18.93 -5.69 1.89
C ALA A 48 -18.31 -6.67 0.87
N GLY A 49 -18.57 -7.99 1.05
CA GLY A 49 -18.00 -9.05 0.22
C GLY A 49 -16.64 -9.54 0.71
N ASN A 50 -16.14 -9.09 1.87
CA ASN A 50 -14.92 -9.62 2.44
C ASN A 50 -15.11 -11.09 2.82
N LEU A 51 -14.11 -11.92 2.49
CA LEU A 51 -14.11 -13.34 2.77
C LEU A 51 -13.44 -13.61 4.12
N PHE A 52 -14.11 -14.35 4.99
CA PHE A 52 -13.58 -14.79 6.28
C PHE A 52 -13.54 -16.30 6.36
N GLY A 53 -12.41 -16.85 6.84
CA GLY A 53 -12.31 -18.23 7.30
C GLY A 53 -12.02 -18.24 8.80
N ARG A 54 -12.93 -18.79 9.63
CA ARG A 54 -12.85 -18.69 11.09
C ARG A 54 -12.63 -20.05 11.75
N ARG A 55 -11.89 -20.04 12.87
CA ARG A 55 -11.73 -21.17 13.80
C ARG A 55 -11.92 -20.69 15.24
N GLY A 56 -12.92 -21.26 15.93
CA GLY A 56 -13.22 -20.97 17.34
C GLY A 56 -13.64 -19.53 17.58
N ASP A 57 -13.28 -18.95 18.75
CA ASP A 57 -13.47 -17.53 19.06
C ASP A 57 -12.38 -16.71 18.34
N ALA A 58 -12.65 -16.36 17.10
CA ALA A 58 -11.71 -15.78 16.13
C ALA A 58 -11.51 -14.27 16.37
N ARG A 59 -10.96 -13.90 17.51
CA ARG A 59 -10.70 -12.50 17.90
C ARG A 59 -9.40 -11.92 17.32
N ILE A 60 -8.48 -12.80 16.87
CA ILE A 60 -7.24 -12.42 16.20
C ILE A 60 -7.44 -12.70 14.72
N TRP A 61 -7.22 -11.68 13.89
CA TRP A 61 -7.35 -11.81 12.45
C TRP A 61 -5.98 -11.69 11.78
N ALA A 62 -5.82 -12.41 10.66
CA ALA A 62 -4.67 -12.28 9.77
C ALA A 62 -5.15 -12.31 8.32
N GLY A 63 -4.53 -11.53 7.44
CA GLY A 63 -4.91 -11.47 6.03
C GLY A 63 -4.43 -10.23 5.33
N SER A 64 -5.01 -9.95 4.18
CA SER A 64 -4.77 -8.81 3.29
C SER A 64 -5.83 -8.82 2.19
N HIS A 65 -5.51 -8.37 0.96
CA HIS A 65 -6.40 -8.30 -0.19
C HIS A 65 -6.01 -9.27 -1.32
N LEU A 66 -6.91 -9.44 -2.32
CA LEU A 66 -6.68 -10.27 -3.50
C LEU A 66 -6.90 -9.53 -4.83
N ASP A 67 -7.45 -8.30 -4.78
CA ASP A 67 -7.47 -7.44 -5.97
C ASP A 67 -6.06 -6.97 -6.34
N SER A 68 -5.93 -6.38 -7.50
CA SER A 68 -4.64 -5.92 -8.01
C SER A 68 -4.80 -4.77 -9.00
N VAL A 69 -3.75 -3.97 -9.15
CA VAL A 69 -3.61 -2.98 -10.22
C VAL A 69 -3.54 -3.63 -11.61
N PRO A 70 -3.72 -2.87 -12.74
CA PRO A 70 -3.79 -3.43 -14.10
C PRO A 70 -2.59 -4.28 -14.54
N THR A 71 -1.39 -3.98 -14.06
CA THR A 71 -0.15 -4.72 -14.42
C THR A 71 0.58 -5.14 -13.16
N ALA A 72 -0.13 -5.85 -12.28
CA ALA A 72 0.39 -6.28 -11.00
C ALA A 72 1.46 -7.36 -11.10
N GLY A 73 2.26 -7.45 -10.06
CA GLY A 73 3.06 -8.60 -9.76
C GLY A 73 2.24 -9.74 -9.14
N ARG A 74 2.95 -10.66 -8.52
CA ARG A 74 2.40 -11.93 -8.02
C ARG A 74 2.17 -11.93 -6.51
N PHE A 75 2.77 -10.99 -5.78
CA PHE A 75 2.85 -11.03 -4.32
C PHE A 75 1.97 -9.99 -3.63
N ASP A 76 1.74 -8.87 -4.29
CA ASP A 76 0.99 -7.74 -3.76
C ASP A 76 -0.40 -8.17 -3.27
N GLY A 77 -0.69 -7.93 -1.99
CA GLY A 77 -1.88 -8.38 -1.28
C GLY A 77 -1.99 -9.90 -1.13
N ALA A 78 -1.88 -10.65 -2.24
CA ALA A 78 -2.03 -12.10 -2.27
C ALA A 78 -1.10 -12.82 -1.28
N LEU A 79 0.13 -12.31 -1.08
CA LEU A 79 1.07 -12.86 -0.11
C LEU A 79 0.48 -12.89 1.31
N GLY A 80 -0.14 -11.80 1.75
CA GLY A 80 -0.72 -11.69 3.09
C GLY A 80 -1.85 -12.70 3.33
N VAL A 81 -2.74 -12.87 2.35
CA VAL A 81 -3.83 -13.85 2.43
C VAL A 81 -3.29 -15.27 2.45
N VAL A 82 -2.37 -15.60 1.52
CA VAL A 82 -1.81 -16.96 1.44
C VAL A 82 -0.97 -17.28 2.68
N ALA A 83 -0.17 -16.33 3.18
CA ALA A 83 0.59 -16.50 4.42
C ALA A 83 -0.32 -16.73 5.64
N ALA A 84 -1.46 -16.04 5.72
CA ALA A 84 -2.43 -16.26 6.79
C ALA A 84 -3.09 -17.65 6.71
N ILE A 85 -3.41 -18.15 5.52
CA ILE A 85 -3.92 -19.51 5.32
C ILE A 85 -2.87 -20.55 5.73
N GLU A 86 -1.61 -20.39 5.27
CA GLU A 86 -0.49 -21.29 5.64
C GLU A 86 -0.24 -21.29 7.16
N ALA A 87 -0.30 -20.13 7.81
CA ALA A 87 -0.18 -20.05 9.27
C ALA A 87 -1.35 -20.74 9.97
N ALA A 88 -2.59 -20.58 9.48
CA ALA A 88 -3.78 -21.23 10.04
C ALA A 88 -3.72 -22.76 9.94
N GLU A 89 -3.13 -23.32 8.88
CA GLU A 89 -2.92 -24.76 8.74
C GLU A 89 -1.87 -25.33 9.70
N ARG A 90 -0.90 -24.50 10.11
CA ARG A 90 0.21 -24.90 11.00
C ARG A 90 -0.11 -24.73 12.49
N THR A 91 -1.28 -24.19 12.83
CA THR A 91 -1.68 -23.94 14.23
C THR A 91 -3.12 -24.36 14.51
N GLY A 92 -3.40 -24.64 15.79
CA GLY A 92 -4.76 -24.86 16.29
C GLY A 92 -5.37 -23.67 17.02
N VAL A 93 -4.68 -22.49 17.06
CA VAL A 93 -5.20 -21.32 17.77
C VAL A 93 -6.48 -20.78 17.13
N PRO A 94 -7.43 -20.24 17.92
CA PRO A 94 -8.59 -19.56 17.40
C PRO A 94 -8.16 -18.31 16.60
N LEU A 95 -8.57 -18.23 15.34
CA LEU A 95 -8.23 -17.08 14.48
C LEU A 95 -9.23 -16.92 13.33
N ALA A 96 -9.23 -15.76 12.70
CA ALA A 96 -9.83 -15.56 11.39
C ALA A 96 -8.75 -15.25 10.36
N VAL A 97 -8.83 -15.90 9.20
CA VAL A 97 -8.16 -15.46 7.98
C VAL A 97 -9.13 -14.58 7.22
N VAL A 98 -8.69 -13.42 6.75
CA VAL A 98 -9.51 -12.50 5.98
C VAL A 98 -8.87 -12.17 4.64
N ALA A 99 -9.68 -12.16 3.58
CA ALA A 99 -9.35 -11.54 2.31
C ALA A 99 -10.30 -10.36 2.11
N PHE A 100 -9.75 -9.14 2.11
CA PHE A 100 -10.51 -7.92 1.90
C PHE A 100 -10.77 -7.67 0.42
N ARG A 101 -11.80 -6.88 0.12
CA ARG A 101 -12.21 -6.49 -1.23
C ARG A 101 -11.66 -5.12 -1.57
N ALA A 102 -11.18 -4.99 -2.84
CA ALA A 102 -10.93 -3.71 -3.50
C ALA A 102 -10.02 -2.77 -2.67
N GLU A 103 -8.85 -3.26 -2.24
CA GLU A 103 -7.87 -2.46 -1.49
C GLU A 103 -7.21 -1.41 -2.39
N GLU A 104 -6.80 -1.79 -3.60
CA GLU A 104 -6.06 -0.99 -4.57
C GLU A 104 -6.80 0.29 -5.04
N THR A 105 -8.11 0.31 -4.87
CA THR A 105 -8.95 1.49 -5.15
C THR A 105 -9.27 2.31 -3.89
N GLY A 106 -8.60 2.00 -2.76
CA GLY A 106 -8.69 2.69 -1.48
C GLY A 106 -9.49 1.92 -0.43
N PRO A 107 -8.89 0.95 0.24
CA PRO A 107 -9.35 -0.16 1.10
C PRO A 107 -10.88 -0.22 1.34
N MET A 108 -11.64 -0.48 0.26
CA MET A 108 -13.11 -0.35 0.27
C MET A 108 -13.79 -1.42 1.13
N GLY A 109 -13.25 -2.65 1.11
CA GLY A 109 -13.80 -3.76 1.89
C GLY A 109 -13.55 -3.59 3.37
N SER A 110 -12.31 -3.32 3.77
CA SER A 110 -11.94 -3.14 5.18
C SER A 110 -12.57 -1.90 5.82
N ARG A 111 -12.86 -0.84 5.06
CA ARG A 111 -13.59 0.35 5.56
C ARG A 111 -15.05 0.07 5.92
N ARG A 112 -15.63 -1.01 5.43
CA ARG A 112 -17.05 -1.37 5.65
C ARG A 112 -17.24 -2.45 6.71
N LEU A 113 -16.17 -2.79 7.44
CA LEU A 113 -16.26 -3.75 8.53
C LEU A 113 -17.27 -3.28 9.59
N THR A 114 -18.14 -4.18 10.00
CA THR A 114 -19.10 -3.99 11.10
C THR A 114 -18.64 -4.63 12.41
N GLU A 115 -17.66 -5.52 12.34
CA GLU A 115 -16.98 -6.14 13.48
C GLU A 115 -15.47 -5.86 13.41
N HIS A 116 -14.81 -5.89 14.57
CA HIS A 116 -13.39 -5.60 14.66
C HIS A 116 -12.66 -6.65 15.51
N PRO A 117 -11.43 -7.04 15.12
CA PRO A 117 -10.62 -7.95 15.89
C PRO A 117 -10.05 -7.30 17.15
N ASP A 118 -9.55 -8.13 18.06
CA ASP A 118 -8.70 -7.68 19.16
C ASP A 118 -7.26 -7.43 18.69
N ALA A 119 -6.85 -8.08 17.60
CA ALA A 119 -5.61 -7.80 16.87
C ALA A 119 -5.77 -8.20 15.39
N PHE A 120 -5.23 -7.39 14.48
CA PHE A 120 -5.10 -7.73 13.05
C PHE A 120 -3.62 -7.77 12.66
N LEU A 121 -3.24 -8.83 11.95
CA LEU A 121 -1.87 -9.06 11.49
C LEU A 121 -1.85 -9.09 9.96
N GLU A 122 -1.11 -8.18 9.35
CA GLU A 122 -0.93 -8.14 7.90
C GLU A 122 0.53 -8.38 7.53
N VAL A 123 0.77 -9.42 6.71
CA VAL A 123 2.04 -9.63 6.02
C VAL A 123 1.92 -9.07 4.62
N HIS A 124 2.88 -8.27 4.21
CA HIS A 124 2.88 -7.65 2.89
C HIS A 124 4.29 -7.56 2.32
N ILE A 125 4.44 -7.41 1.01
CA ILE A 125 5.73 -7.04 0.43
C ILE A 125 6.05 -5.59 0.77
N GLU A 126 7.35 -5.23 0.82
CA GLU A 126 7.76 -3.85 1.14
C GLU A 126 7.35 -2.84 0.07
N GLN A 127 7.25 -3.26 -1.18
CA GLN A 127 7.02 -2.38 -2.34
C GLN A 127 8.08 -1.26 -2.45
N GLY A 128 9.26 -1.53 -1.95
CA GLY A 128 10.37 -0.59 -1.87
C GLY A 128 11.73 -1.28 -1.73
N PRO A 129 12.83 -0.54 -1.86
CA PRO A 129 14.18 -1.11 -1.91
C PRO A 129 14.91 -1.13 -0.56
N VAL A 130 14.26 -0.79 0.57
CA VAL A 130 14.99 -0.55 1.82
C VAL A 130 15.53 -1.85 2.39
N LEU A 131 14.69 -2.91 2.49
CA LEU A 131 15.12 -4.22 2.99
C LEU A 131 16.19 -4.85 2.09
N GLU A 132 16.05 -4.73 0.77
CA GLU A 132 17.08 -5.21 -0.16
C GLU A 132 18.42 -4.51 0.07
N ARG A 133 18.41 -3.18 0.26
CA ARG A 133 19.63 -2.39 0.55
C ARG A 133 20.25 -2.71 1.92
N LEU A 134 19.42 -3.04 2.90
CA LEU A 134 19.86 -3.44 4.24
C LEU A 134 20.36 -4.90 4.26
N GLY A 135 19.99 -5.71 3.26
CA GLY A 135 20.25 -7.15 3.25
C GLY A 135 19.37 -7.93 4.23
N GLU A 136 18.26 -7.34 4.67
CA GLU A 136 17.36 -7.90 5.68
C GLU A 136 16.14 -8.56 5.02
N PRO A 137 15.73 -9.76 5.45
CA PRO A 137 14.61 -10.47 4.81
C PRO A 137 13.25 -9.90 5.18
N LEU A 138 13.11 -9.38 6.42
CA LEU A 138 11.86 -8.90 6.98
C LEU A 138 12.05 -7.54 7.68
N GLY A 139 10.98 -6.76 7.74
CA GLY A 139 10.93 -5.49 8.46
C GLY A 139 9.61 -5.30 9.22
N VAL A 140 9.67 -4.78 10.43
CA VAL A 140 8.47 -4.46 11.21
C VAL A 140 8.00 -3.06 10.85
N VAL A 141 6.74 -2.94 10.40
CA VAL A 141 6.13 -1.66 10.09
C VAL A 141 5.69 -0.98 11.37
N THR A 142 6.13 0.25 11.60
CA THR A 142 5.79 1.05 12.79
C THR A 142 4.67 2.04 12.55
N ALA A 143 4.48 2.44 11.29
CA ALA A 143 3.38 3.31 10.87
C ALA A 143 3.11 3.16 9.38
N ILE A 144 1.88 3.42 8.98
CA ILE A 144 1.50 3.70 7.58
C ILE A 144 1.43 5.23 7.46
N ALA A 145 2.09 5.77 6.43
CA ALA A 145 2.18 7.22 6.22
C ALA A 145 0.80 7.82 5.95
N GLY A 146 0.55 8.96 6.56
CA GLY A 146 -0.50 9.87 6.14
C GLY A 146 -0.16 10.49 4.80
N GLN A 147 -1.17 10.90 4.04
CA GLN A 147 -1.03 11.43 2.69
C GLN A 147 -1.85 12.70 2.53
N ALA A 148 -1.36 13.62 1.71
CA ALA A 148 -2.15 14.73 1.19
C ALA A 148 -1.94 14.81 -0.33
N ARG A 149 -3.04 14.86 -1.07
CA ARG A 149 -3.03 14.99 -2.53
C ARG A 149 -3.82 16.19 -2.95
N GLY A 150 -3.42 16.80 -4.04
CA GLY A 150 -4.10 17.94 -4.61
C GLY A 150 -3.35 18.54 -5.77
N SER A 151 -3.59 19.81 -6.04
CA SER A 151 -3.06 20.51 -7.20
C SER A 151 -2.63 21.95 -6.90
N LYS A 152 -1.84 22.51 -7.80
CA LYS A 152 -1.50 23.92 -7.83
C LYS A 152 -1.57 24.42 -9.26
N THR A 153 -2.37 25.47 -9.48
CA THR A 153 -2.51 26.12 -10.78
C THR A 153 -1.76 27.45 -10.78
N PHE A 154 -1.06 27.68 -11.87
CA PHE A 154 -0.35 28.94 -12.18
C PHE A 154 -1.00 29.59 -13.39
N GLU A 155 -1.30 30.86 -13.26
CA GLU A 155 -1.80 31.70 -14.34
C GLU A 155 -0.66 32.52 -14.93
N GLY A 156 -0.74 32.76 -16.24
CA GLY A 156 0.16 33.57 -17.01
C GLY A 156 -0.59 34.30 -18.14
N ARG A 157 0.11 34.56 -19.24
CA ARG A 157 -0.49 35.18 -20.43
C ARG A 157 0.03 34.53 -21.70
N ALA A 158 -0.90 34.02 -22.54
CA ALA A 158 -0.54 33.53 -23.85
C ALA A 158 0.03 34.67 -24.72
N ASP A 159 1.19 34.42 -25.33
CA ASP A 159 1.86 35.37 -26.18
C ASP A 159 2.74 34.66 -27.21
N HIS A 160 3.19 35.35 -28.24
CA HIS A 160 4.02 34.76 -29.28
C HIS A 160 5.43 34.46 -28.78
N ALA A 161 5.85 33.23 -28.80
CA ALA A 161 7.11 32.78 -28.22
C ALA A 161 8.38 33.37 -28.87
N GLY A 162 8.30 33.80 -30.13
CA GLY A 162 9.45 34.37 -30.84
C GLY A 162 9.54 35.90 -30.81
N THR A 163 8.44 36.59 -30.55
CA THR A 163 8.39 38.09 -30.61
C THR A 163 8.22 38.78 -29.27
N THR A 164 7.75 38.05 -28.26
CA THR A 164 7.60 38.60 -26.90
C THR A 164 8.94 38.60 -26.18
N PRO A 165 9.50 39.75 -25.79
CA PRO A 165 10.75 39.84 -25.04
C PRO A 165 10.66 39.01 -23.71
N MET A 166 11.81 38.50 -23.23
CA MET A 166 11.85 37.67 -22.02
C MET A 166 11.34 38.38 -20.77
N ASP A 167 11.63 39.67 -20.62
CA ASP A 167 11.23 40.51 -19.50
C ASP A 167 9.74 40.95 -19.55
N ALA A 168 9.07 40.74 -20.69
CA ALA A 168 7.65 41.01 -20.86
C ALA A 168 6.75 39.80 -20.74
N ARG A 169 7.32 38.60 -20.52
CA ARG A 169 6.58 37.34 -20.43
C ARG A 169 5.97 37.16 -19.06
N ASP A 170 4.75 36.66 -19.06
CA ASP A 170 4.10 36.07 -17.88
C ASP A 170 3.83 34.59 -18.19
N ASP A 171 4.83 33.73 -17.88
CA ASP A 171 4.92 32.34 -18.28
C ASP A 171 4.49 31.42 -17.14
N ALA A 172 3.30 30.81 -17.27
CA ALA A 172 2.75 29.91 -16.28
C ALA A 172 3.59 28.62 -16.11
N LEU A 173 4.21 28.11 -17.19
CA LEU A 173 5.01 26.90 -17.13
C LEU A 173 6.34 27.13 -16.40
N VAL A 174 6.96 28.29 -16.54
CA VAL A 174 8.16 28.67 -15.77
C VAL A 174 7.83 28.73 -14.28
N LYS A 175 6.71 29.36 -13.89
CA LYS A 175 6.23 29.37 -12.50
C LYS A 175 6.01 27.96 -11.95
N ALA A 176 5.37 27.08 -12.73
CA ALA A 176 5.18 25.68 -12.35
C ALA A 176 6.51 24.93 -12.19
N ALA A 177 7.49 25.15 -13.07
CA ALA A 177 8.82 24.55 -12.96
C ALA A 177 9.57 24.98 -11.69
N GLU A 178 9.48 26.25 -11.30
CA GLU A 178 10.03 26.75 -10.03
C GLU A 178 9.35 26.11 -8.83
N PHE A 179 8.03 25.96 -8.89
CA PHE A 179 7.24 25.30 -7.85
C PHE A 179 7.59 23.81 -7.73
N ILE A 180 7.79 23.07 -8.82
CA ILE A 180 8.24 21.67 -8.80
C ILE A 180 9.57 21.55 -8.03
N GLN A 181 10.51 22.47 -8.26
CA GLN A 181 11.76 22.51 -7.51
C GLN A 181 11.54 22.88 -6.03
N HIS A 182 10.55 23.73 -5.73
CA HIS A 182 10.16 24.05 -4.36
C HIS A 182 9.61 22.81 -3.65
N VAL A 183 8.66 22.08 -4.24
CA VAL A 183 8.10 20.82 -3.69
C VAL A 183 9.22 19.85 -3.32
N ARG A 184 10.20 19.65 -4.22
CA ARG A 184 11.35 18.79 -3.96
C ARG A 184 12.18 19.24 -2.75
N ARG A 185 12.35 20.55 -2.54
CA ARG A 185 13.10 21.10 -1.39
C ARG A 185 12.34 20.98 -0.07
N CYS A 186 11.01 20.97 -0.10
CA CYS A 186 10.15 20.80 1.08
C CYS A 186 10.13 19.35 1.58
N ALA A 187 10.43 18.38 0.70
CA ALA A 187 10.64 16.97 1.09
C ALA A 187 11.94 16.88 1.91
N ARG A 188 11.81 16.55 3.20
CA ARG A 188 12.91 16.44 4.16
C ARG A 188 12.88 15.05 4.83
N ALA A 189 13.83 14.77 5.71
CA ALA A 189 13.80 13.57 6.53
C ALA A 189 12.44 13.45 7.27
N GLY A 190 11.70 12.38 7.00
CA GLY A 190 10.37 12.13 7.57
C GLY A 190 9.19 12.48 6.64
N ALA A 191 9.42 13.15 5.50
CA ALA A 191 8.38 13.38 4.50
C ALA A 191 8.91 13.14 3.08
N VAL A 192 8.06 12.63 2.21
CA VAL A 192 8.28 12.55 0.76
C VAL A 192 7.25 13.42 0.04
N ALA A 193 7.65 14.07 -1.05
CA ALA A 193 6.75 14.88 -1.85
C ALA A 193 7.06 14.70 -3.35
N THR A 194 6.02 14.56 -4.14
CA THR A 194 6.10 14.27 -5.57
C THR A 194 5.16 15.18 -6.36
N VAL A 195 5.63 15.69 -7.49
CA VAL A 195 4.80 16.22 -8.56
C VAL A 195 4.75 15.16 -9.66
N GLY A 196 3.60 14.51 -9.80
CA GLY A 196 3.44 13.35 -10.69
C GLY A 196 2.88 13.68 -12.07
N ALA A 197 2.20 14.83 -12.21
CA ALA A 197 1.60 15.27 -13.46
C ALA A 197 1.69 16.78 -13.63
N ILE A 198 1.72 17.22 -14.88
CA ILE A 198 1.62 18.63 -15.28
C ILE A 198 0.73 18.75 -16.52
N GLU A 199 -0.22 19.67 -16.48
CA GLU A 199 -1.05 20.06 -17.61
C GLU A 199 -0.71 21.51 -17.99
N VAL A 200 -0.63 21.80 -19.29
CA VAL A 200 -0.20 23.10 -19.82
C VAL A 200 -1.15 23.56 -20.89
N GLU A 201 -1.54 24.83 -20.84
CA GLU A 201 -2.37 25.47 -21.86
C GLU A 201 -1.63 26.69 -22.48
N PRO A 202 -1.71 26.85 -23.81
CA PRO A 202 -2.39 26.02 -24.79
C PRO A 202 -1.59 24.80 -25.27
N ASN A 203 -0.47 24.47 -24.62
CA ASN A 203 0.42 23.34 -24.95
C ASN A 203 0.94 23.40 -26.41
N ALA A 204 1.39 24.55 -26.85
CA ALA A 204 1.90 24.82 -28.19
C ALA A 204 3.34 25.36 -28.10
N SER A 205 4.26 24.82 -28.92
CA SER A 205 5.69 25.13 -28.86
C SER A 205 6.06 26.59 -29.20
N ASN A 206 5.15 27.33 -29.85
CA ASN A 206 5.35 28.71 -30.28
C ASN A 206 4.50 29.73 -29.53
N VAL A 207 3.90 29.34 -28.39
CA VAL A 207 3.09 30.19 -27.52
C VAL A 207 3.64 30.15 -26.09
N VAL A 208 3.78 31.32 -25.43
CA VAL A 208 4.06 31.39 -24.00
C VAL A 208 2.86 30.81 -23.24
N PRO A 209 3.02 29.84 -22.32
CA PRO A 209 1.91 29.23 -21.62
C PRO A 209 1.13 30.20 -20.73
N GLU A 210 -0.20 30.19 -20.85
CA GLU A 210 -1.09 31.03 -20.02
C GLU A 210 -1.60 30.30 -18.78
N ARG A 211 -1.55 28.98 -18.75
CA ARG A 211 -1.93 28.17 -17.59
C ARG A 211 -1.05 26.94 -17.47
N ALA A 212 -0.67 26.61 -16.24
CA ALA A 212 -0.04 25.33 -15.92
C ALA A 212 -0.59 24.82 -14.58
N THR A 213 -1.08 23.57 -14.56
CA THR A 213 -1.57 22.89 -13.35
C THR A 213 -0.69 21.69 -13.06
N VAL A 214 -0.23 21.57 -11.81
CA VAL A 214 0.59 20.44 -11.35
C VAL A 214 -0.12 19.67 -10.25
N SER A 215 0.01 18.34 -10.25
CA SER A 215 -0.44 17.50 -9.13
C SER A 215 0.61 17.48 -8.03
N VAL A 216 0.17 17.33 -6.78
CA VAL A 216 1.05 17.20 -5.60
C VAL A 216 0.61 15.99 -4.78
N ASP A 217 1.56 15.13 -4.40
CA ASP A 217 1.38 14.03 -3.44
C ASP A 217 2.45 14.19 -2.34
N VAL A 218 2.01 14.31 -1.08
CA VAL A 218 2.88 14.44 0.08
C VAL A 218 2.55 13.35 1.08
N ARG A 219 3.58 12.68 1.62
CA ARG A 219 3.40 11.59 2.60
C ARG A 219 4.36 11.75 3.78
N SER A 220 3.88 11.44 4.98
CA SER A 220 4.69 11.37 6.20
C SER A 220 4.08 10.41 7.22
N ALA A 221 4.93 9.72 7.98
CA ALA A 221 4.51 8.94 9.15
C ALA A 221 4.23 9.81 10.40
N ASP A 222 4.61 11.08 10.35
CA ASP A 222 4.39 12.06 11.42
C ASP A 222 3.38 13.11 10.96
N ALA A 223 2.30 13.29 11.72
CA ALA A 223 1.22 14.20 11.37
C ALA A 223 1.69 15.67 11.36
N ALA A 224 2.59 16.05 12.27
CA ALA A 224 3.11 17.41 12.33
C ALA A 224 4.05 17.72 11.14
N GLU A 225 4.85 16.72 10.71
CA GLU A 225 5.67 16.83 9.50
C GLU A 225 4.82 16.88 8.23
N LEU A 226 3.71 16.13 8.18
CA LEU A 226 2.76 16.21 7.08
C LEU A 226 2.14 17.62 7.00
N ASP A 227 1.66 18.15 8.14
CA ASP A 227 1.10 19.50 8.23
C ASP A 227 2.12 20.57 7.82
N ARG A 228 3.35 20.43 8.30
CA ARG A 228 4.45 21.32 7.94
C ARG A 228 4.71 21.31 6.42
N ALA A 229 4.80 20.12 5.83
CA ALA A 229 5.08 19.98 4.42
C ALA A 229 3.94 20.56 3.56
N ILE A 230 2.68 20.32 3.94
CA ILE A 230 1.51 20.89 3.27
C ILE A 230 1.56 22.42 3.31
N ALA A 231 1.82 23.01 4.49
CA ALA A 231 1.86 24.44 4.67
C ALA A 231 3.05 25.10 3.92
N GLU A 232 4.21 24.43 3.89
CA GLU A 232 5.42 24.95 3.22
C GLU A 232 5.31 24.85 1.70
N ILE A 233 4.69 23.78 1.17
CA ILE A 233 4.48 23.62 -0.28
C ILE A 233 3.41 24.58 -0.78
N ASP A 234 2.35 24.83 -0.01
CA ASP A 234 1.25 25.74 -0.35
C ASP A 234 0.52 25.34 -1.64
N PHE A 235 -0.23 24.26 -1.58
CA PHE A 235 -1.07 23.77 -2.67
C PHE A 235 -2.52 23.55 -2.21
N GLU A 236 -3.46 23.42 -3.14
CA GLU A 236 -4.85 23.11 -2.86
C GLU A 236 -4.98 21.61 -2.52
N VAL A 237 -5.29 21.29 -1.26
CA VAL A 237 -5.46 19.92 -0.80
C VAL A 237 -6.88 19.45 -1.13
N GLU A 238 -6.98 18.46 -2.01
CA GLU A 238 -8.23 17.83 -2.44
C GLU A 238 -8.59 16.61 -1.60
N TRP A 239 -7.58 15.90 -1.11
CA TRP A 239 -7.74 14.72 -0.28
C TRP A 239 -6.61 14.59 0.74
N ARG A 240 -6.96 14.07 1.93
CA ARG A 240 -6.01 13.83 3.02
C ARG A 240 -6.39 12.60 3.84
N SER A 241 -5.38 11.86 4.31
CA SER A 241 -5.46 10.91 5.42
C SER A 241 -4.36 11.18 6.44
N ASP A 242 -4.66 10.89 7.71
CA ASP A 242 -3.64 10.98 8.76
C ASP A 242 -2.80 9.71 8.81
N PRO A 243 -1.55 9.78 9.33
CA PRO A 243 -0.73 8.60 9.54
C PRO A 243 -1.33 7.69 10.62
N VAL A 244 -1.14 6.38 10.45
CA VAL A 244 -1.65 5.37 11.38
C VAL A 244 -0.47 4.61 11.99
N ALA A 245 -0.34 4.66 13.33
CA ALA A 245 0.66 3.88 14.04
C ALA A 245 0.27 2.40 14.06
N MET A 246 1.24 1.51 13.85
CA MET A 246 1.07 0.07 13.92
C MET A 246 1.35 -0.46 15.34
N GLY A 247 0.69 -1.56 15.69
CA GLY A 247 0.95 -2.30 16.93
C GLY A 247 2.28 -3.05 16.91
N ASP A 248 2.63 -3.64 18.04
CA ASP A 248 3.93 -4.24 18.29
C ASP A 248 3.97 -5.79 18.20
N ALA A 249 2.91 -6.43 17.72
CA ALA A 249 2.81 -7.89 17.70
C ALA A 249 4.01 -8.55 16.97
N PHE A 250 4.41 -8.02 15.83
CA PHE A 250 5.60 -8.50 15.12
C PHE A 250 6.91 -8.06 15.80
N ALA A 251 6.95 -6.85 16.37
CA ALA A 251 8.10 -6.38 17.11
C ALA A 251 8.43 -7.27 18.33
N ALA A 252 7.40 -7.85 18.94
CA ALA A 252 7.52 -8.72 20.10
C ALA A 252 8.13 -10.10 19.78
N VAL A 253 8.01 -10.57 18.53
CA VAL A 253 8.56 -11.86 18.07
C VAL A 253 9.81 -11.70 17.20
N LEU A 254 10.03 -10.49 16.67
CA LEU A 254 11.17 -10.15 15.81
C LEU A 254 11.80 -8.83 16.27
N PRO A 255 12.42 -8.80 17.49
CA PRO A 255 12.87 -7.55 18.13
C PRO A 255 14.01 -6.85 17.37
N ASP A 256 14.86 -7.60 16.68
CA ASP A 256 16.05 -7.09 16.01
C ASP A 256 15.79 -6.67 14.54
N ALA A 257 14.58 -6.90 13.99
CA ALA A 257 14.26 -6.52 12.64
C ALA A 257 14.23 -4.99 12.45
N PRO A 258 14.58 -4.49 11.26
CA PRO A 258 14.45 -3.08 10.92
C PRO A 258 13.04 -2.55 11.18
N ARG A 259 12.96 -1.31 11.65
CA ARG A 259 11.70 -0.58 11.82
C ARG A 259 11.48 0.29 10.60
N LEU A 260 10.36 0.06 9.91
CA LEU A 260 10.04 0.71 8.65
C LEU A 260 8.72 1.47 8.73
N VAL A 261 8.54 2.38 7.81
CA VAL A 261 7.27 3.06 7.56
C VAL A 261 6.75 2.62 6.21
N SER A 262 5.47 2.23 6.12
CA SER A 262 4.84 2.05 4.82
C SER A 262 4.54 3.42 4.20
N GLY A 263 5.02 3.63 2.99
CA GLY A 263 4.62 4.76 2.16
C GLY A 263 3.34 4.51 1.37
N ALA A 264 2.88 3.26 1.30
CA ALA A 264 1.65 2.83 0.63
C ALA A 264 0.48 2.75 1.62
N GLY A 265 -0.76 2.79 1.12
CA GLY A 265 -1.94 2.42 1.89
C GLY A 265 -2.05 0.91 2.04
N HIS A 266 -2.75 0.41 3.05
CA HIS A 266 -3.01 -1.00 3.29
C HIS A 266 -4.31 -1.17 4.08
N ASP A 267 -4.87 -2.37 4.11
CA ASP A 267 -6.03 -2.68 4.94
C ASP A 267 -5.74 -2.41 6.43
N ALA A 268 -4.49 -2.66 6.87
CA ALA A 268 -4.02 -2.37 8.22
C ALA A 268 -4.17 -0.91 8.66
N MET A 269 -4.30 0.05 7.71
CA MET A 269 -4.50 1.45 8.08
C MET A 269 -5.95 1.75 8.55
N VAL A 270 -6.89 0.86 8.22
CA VAL A 270 -8.32 1.03 8.57
C VAL A 270 -8.80 0.04 9.60
N VAL A 271 -8.25 -1.17 9.62
CA VAL A 271 -8.56 -2.17 10.65
C VAL A 271 -7.90 -1.74 11.98
N PRO A 272 -8.65 -1.60 13.08
CA PRO A 272 -8.05 -1.18 14.35
C PRO A 272 -7.14 -2.25 14.94
N ARG A 273 -6.16 -1.82 15.75
CA ARG A 273 -5.20 -2.70 16.45
C ARG A 273 -4.37 -3.58 15.50
N SER A 274 -4.01 -3.01 14.36
CA SER A 274 -3.21 -3.66 13.34
C SER A 274 -1.73 -3.65 13.68
N SER A 275 -1.05 -4.73 13.30
CA SER A 275 0.41 -4.84 13.21
C SER A 275 0.77 -5.35 11.84
N MET A 276 1.87 -4.86 11.27
CA MET A 276 2.23 -5.16 9.89
C MET A 276 3.70 -5.58 9.76
N LEU A 277 3.95 -6.57 8.92
CA LEU A 277 5.27 -7.12 8.62
C LEU A 277 5.56 -7.01 7.13
N PHE A 278 6.69 -6.41 6.78
CA PHE A 278 7.18 -6.40 5.42
C PHE A 278 8.09 -7.57 5.11
N VAL A 279 7.88 -8.14 3.93
CA VAL A 279 8.77 -9.08 3.25
C VAL A 279 9.58 -8.32 2.21
N ARG A 280 10.88 -8.59 2.14
CA ARG A 280 11.79 -7.94 1.22
C ARG A 280 11.32 -8.05 -0.22
N SER A 281 11.18 -6.92 -0.89
CA SER A 281 11.02 -6.82 -2.34
C SER A 281 12.40 -6.76 -3.00
N LEU A 282 12.64 -7.66 -3.95
CA LEU A 282 13.86 -7.72 -4.76
C LEU A 282 13.73 -6.89 -6.04
N ASN A 283 14.72 -6.95 -6.92
CA ASN A 283 14.75 -6.19 -8.18
C ASN A 283 14.67 -4.67 -7.98
N GLY A 284 15.30 -4.16 -6.91
CA GLY A 284 15.28 -2.74 -6.56
C GLY A 284 13.97 -2.31 -5.87
N GLY A 285 13.22 -3.26 -5.34
CA GLY A 285 11.96 -2.99 -4.64
C GLY A 285 10.78 -2.67 -5.58
N ILE A 286 10.86 -3.14 -6.82
CA ILE A 286 9.80 -2.90 -7.82
C ILE A 286 8.50 -3.56 -7.40
N SER A 287 7.39 -2.83 -7.48
CA SER A 287 6.02 -3.30 -7.28
C SER A 287 5.08 -2.65 -8.29
N HIS A 288 3.81 -3.11 -8.36
CA HIS A 288 2.87 -2.74 -9.41
C HIS A 288 3.46 -3.01 -10.82
N ASN A 289 4.19 -4.11 -10.93
CA ASN A 289 4.94 -4.48 -12.12
C ASN A 289 5.08 -6.02 -12.17
N PRO A 290 5.03 -6.65 -13.35
CA PRO A 290 5.23 -8.11 -13.48
C PRO A 290 6.59 -8.62 -13.00
N ASP A 291 7.60 -7.75 -12.91
CA ASP A 291 8.96 -8.08 -12.42
C ASP A 291 9.06 -8.05 -10.89
N GLU A 292 7.95 -7.87 -10.17
CA GLU A 292 7.87 -7.97 -8.71
C GLU A 292 8.39 -9.32 -8.21
N LEU A 293 9.26 -9.29 -7.20
CA LEU A 293 9.91 -10.49 -6.71
C LEU A 293 10.19 -10.42 -5.21
N SER A 294 9.88 -11.52 -4.52
CA SER A 294 10.35 -11.82 -3.16
C SER A 294 10.92 -13.24 -3.14
N SER A 295 11.96 -13.48 -2.31
CA SER A 295 12.57 -14.81 -2.26
C SER A 295 11.67 -15.81 -1.54
N PRO A 296 11.69 -17.10 -1.94
CA PRO A 296 10.96 -18.14 -1.24
C PRO A 296 11.33 -18.28 0.24
N GLU A 297 12.60 -18.05 0.55
CA GLU A 297 13.13 -18.10 1.91
C GLU A 297 12.59 -16.97 2.79
N ASP A 298 12.49 -15.76 2.27
CA ASP A 298 11.94 -14.61 2.98
C ASP A 298 10.43 -14.78 3.23
N ILE A 299 9.72 -15.33 2.24
CA ILE A 299 8.29 -15.63 2.34
C ILE A 299 8.03 -16.68 3.43
N GLU A 300 8.80 -17.77 3.46
CA GLU A 300 8.65 -18.80 4.49
C GLU A 300 8.95 -18.26 5.89
N LEU A 301 9.99 -17.42 6.01
CA LEU A 301 10.34 -16.76 7.27
C LEU A 301 9.20 -15.82 7.74
N ALA A 302 8.51 -15.16 6.81
CA ALA A 302 7.36 -14.30 7.14
C ALA A 302 6.17 -15.13 7.67
N VAL A 303 5.91 -16.32 7.08
CA VAL A 303 4.87 -17.22 7.59
C VAL A 303 5.21 -17.71 9.00
N ASP A 304 6.46 -18.12 9.24
CA ASP A 304 6.90 -18.56 10.55
C ASP A 304 6.81 -17.43 11.60
N THR A 305 7.12 -16.20 11.19
CA THR A 305 7.00 -15.00 12.03
C THR A 305 5.54 -14.66 12.33
N LEU A 306 4.65 -14.75 11.33
CA LEU A 306 3.22 -14.60 11.52
C LEU A 306 2.66 -15.65 12.48
N LEU A 307 3.05 -16.91 12.30
CA LEU A 307 2.66 -18.00 13.20
C LEU A 307 3.09 -17.74 14.64
N ALA A 308 4.33 -17.30 14.85
CA ALA A 308 4.84 -16.97 16.18
C ALA A 308 4.05 -15.81 16.83
N ALA A 309 3.68 -14.78 16.04
CA ALA A 309 2.87 -13.67 16.53
C ALA A 309 1.44 -14.12 16.90
N LEU A 310 0.80 -14.94 16.06
CA LEU A 310 -0.53 -15.52 16.32
C LEU A 310 -0.55 -16.34 17.61
N VAL A 311 0.42 -17.24 17.80
CA VAL A 311 0.53 -18.07 18.99
C VAL A 311 0.75 -17.21 20.25
N ARG A 312 1.60 -16.18 20.17
CA ARG A 312 1.86 -15.26 21.28
C ARG A 312 0.61 -14.46 21.68
N LEU A 313 -0.20 -14.01 20.71
CA LEU A 313 -1.42 -13.25 20.98
C LEU A 313 -2.56 -14.10 21.54
N ALA A 314 -2.56 -15.42 21.23
CA ALA A 314 -3.59 -16.35 21.69
C ALA A 314 -3.33 -16.94 23.09
N GLY A 315 -2.10 -16.85 23.61
CA GLY A 315 -1.68 -17.41 24.92
C GLY A 315 -1.49 -16.38 25.98
#